data_0fad2b6f896e9eaf1d1320839b305de8
#
_entry.id   0fad2b6f896e9eaf1d1320839b305de8
#
_cell.length_a   1.000
_cell.length_b   1.000
_cell.length_c   1.000
_cell.angle_alpha   90.00
_cell.angle_beta   90.00
_cell.angle_gamma   90.00
#
_symmetry.space_group_name_H-M   'P 1'
#
loop_
_entity.id
_entity.type
_entity.pdbx_description
1 polymer ?
#
loop_
_entity_poly.entity_id
_entity_poly.type
_entity_poly.pdbx_seq_one_letter_code
_entity_poly.pdbx_strand_id
1 'polypeptide(L)'
;LAGVSFGNFLIKQVVEEVGKRYSRMKRFVTLSPIPGFCRWLATQETGIDLDEMRSMAKTDSAKTADVRRDELLAACAQYLLKERRNNLALDPVARFHLGNGASLHAINWAADLSDKGLEQSAGLMVNYLYDLQSIEENHDSYFDQGEIATSRDVARLLN
;
A
#
# COMPACT_ATOMS: atom_id res chain seq x y z
N LEU A 1 16.53 1.38 23.84
CA LEU A 1 15.75 2.40 23.09
C LEU A 1 16.08 2.33 21.58
N ALA A 2 16.15 1.12 21.03
CA ALA A 2 16.36 0.95 19.59
C ALA A 2 14.98 0.89 18.91
N GLY A 3 14.67 1.90 18.07
CA GLY A 3 13.66 1.74 17.03
C GLY A 3 12.34 2.49 17.17
N VAL A 4 12.20 3.47 18.03
CA VAL A 4 11.08 4.41 17.88
C VAL A 4 11.46 5.39 16.76
N SER A 5 11.03 5.09 15.55
CA SER A 5 11.20 6.01 14.43
C SER A 5 10.39 7.29 14.72
N PHE A 6 11.06 8.45 14.71
CA PHE A 6 10.42 9.76 14.88
C PHE A 6 9.23 9.96 13.91
N GLY A 7 9.26 9.29 12.74
CA GLY A 7 8.18 9.32 11.78
C GLY A 7 6.87 8.70 12.26
N ASN A 8 6.93 7.67 13.10
CA ASN A 8 5.74 6.99 13.63
C ASN A 8 4.92 7.93 14.52
N PHE A 9 5.61 8.73 15.31
CA PHE A 9 4.96 9.67 16.22
C PHE A 9 4.33 10.86 15.47
N LEU A 10 4.95 11.32 14.38
CA LEU A 10 4.51 12.50 13.66
C LEU A 10 3.15 12.31 12.97
N ILE A 11 2.93 11.20 12.25
CA ILE A 11 1.66 10.95 11.57
C ILE A 11 0.51 10.86 12.57
N LYS A 12 0.68 10.12 13.66
CA LYS A 12 -0.33 10.02 14.72
C LYS A 12 -0.67 11.41 15.28
N GLN A 13 0.34 12.24 15.60
CA GLN A 13 0.12 13.61 16.07
C GLN A 13 -0.63 14.49 15.07
N VAL A 14 -0.26 14.43 13.77
CA VAL A 14 -0.94 15.21 12.74
C VAL A 14 -2.41 14.78 12.62
N VAL A 15 -2.69 13.49 12.58
CA VAL A 15 -4.04 12.93 12.50
C VAL A 15 -4.87 13.32 13.72
N GLU A 16 -4.32 13.24 14.93
CA GLU A 16 -4.98 13.64 16.17
C GLU A 16 -5.28 15.15 16.19
N GLU A 17 -4.32 15.97 15.81
CA GLU A 17 -4.47 17.44 15.82
C GLU A 17 -5.50 17.90 14.79
N VAL A 18 -5.45 17.36 13.57
CA VAL A 18 -6.46 17.64 12.53
C VAL A 18 -7.84 17.13 12.95
N GLY A 19 -7.92 15.95 13.57
CA GLY A 19 -9.16 15.39 14.10
C GLY A 19 -9.77 16.24 15.22
N LYS A 20 -8.95 16.85 16.09
CA LYS A 20 -9.41 17.82 17.11
C LYS A 20 -9.95 19.10 16.48
N ARG A 21 -9.22 19.64 15.48
CA ARG A 21 -9.59 20.88 14.81
C ARG A 21 -10.84 20.72 13.92
N TYR A 22 -11.00 19.55 13.30
CA TYR A 22 -12.12 19.21 12.42
C TYR A 22 -12.84 17.98 12.94
N SER A 23 -13.70 18.14 13.95
CA SER A 23 -14.33 17.05 14.71
C SER A 23 -15.13 16.04 13.86
N ARG A 24 -15.52 16.41 12.63
CA ARG A 24 -16.19 15.52 11.67
C ARG A 24 -15.23 14.66 10.86
N MET A 25 -13.94 14.98 10.83
CA MET A 25 -12.93 14.18 10.14
C MET A 25 -12.46 13.06 11.06
N LYS A 26 -12.76 11.81 10.69
CA LYS A 26 -12.41 10.61 11.46
C LYS A 26 -11.44 9.69 10.72
N ARG A 27 -11.31 9.86 9.42
CA ARG A 27 -10.54 9.00 8.54
C ARG A 27 -9.62 9.84 7.68
N PHE A 28 -8.36 9.43 7.60
CA PHE A 28 -7.31 10.11 6.85
C PHE A 28 -6.66 9.09 5.91
N VAL A 29 -6.50 9.46 4.66
CA VAL A 29 -6.01 8.55 3.62
C VAL A 29 -4.79 9.18 2.95
N THR A 30 -3.74 8.38 2.77
CA THR A 30 -2.58 8.74 1.93
C THR A 30 -2.72 8.13 0.55
N LEU A 31 -2.04 8.70 -0.44
CA LEU A 31 -1.77 8.07 -1.72
C LEU A 31 -0.25 7.93 -1.83
N SER A 32 0.23 6.69 -1.79
CA SER A 32 1.64 6.37 -1.57
C SER A 32 2.23 5.50 -2.67
N PRO A 33 3.52 5.69 -3.04
CA PRO A 33 4.21 4.87 -4.03
C PRO A 33 4.53 3.46 -3.49
N ILE A 34 4.89 2.55 -4.42
CA ILE A 34 5.31 1.18 -4.11
C ILE A 34 6.71 0.95 -4.73
N PRO A 35 7.78 1.48 -4.13
CA PRO A 35 9.09 1.59 -4.79
C PRO A 35 9.79 0.26 -5.06
N GLY A 36 9.39 -0.83 -4.39
CA GLY A 36 10.01 -2.15 -4.53
C GLY A 36 9.27 -3.12 -5.44
N PHE A 37 8.04 -2.82 -5.84
CA PHE A 37 7.13 -3.78 -6.46
C PHE A 37 7.64 -4.36 -7.78
N CYS A 38 7.97 -3.53 -8.79
CA CYS A 38 8.44 -4.03 -10.09
C CYS A 38 9.75 -4.81 -9.98
N ARG A 39 10.65 -4.41 -9.06
CA ARG A 39 11.90 -5.14 -8.80
C ARG A 39 11.62 -6.52 -8.22
N TRP A 40 10.70 -6.64 -7.29
CA TRP A 40 10.27 -7.93 -6.73
C TRP A 40 9.58 -8.76 -7.79
N LEU A 41 8.63 -8.19 -8.55
CA LEU A 41 7.88 -8.90 -9.57
C LEU A 41 8.79 -9.50 -10.64
N ALA A 42 9.84 -8.79 -11.04
CA ALA A 42 10.84 -9.29 -12.00
C ALA A 42 11.61 -10.53 -11.51
N THR A 43 11.57 -10.83 -10.22
CA THR A 43 12.16 -12.07 -9.65
C THR A 43 11.16 -13.22 -9.55
N GLN A 44 9.89 -12.99 -9.89
CA GLN A 44 8.82 -13.98 -9.81
C GLN A 44 8.54 -14.61 -11.18
N GLU A 45 8.17 -15.88 -11.20
CA GLU A 45 7.75 -16.60 -12.41
C GLU A 45 6.23 -16.41 -12.64
N THR A 46 5.80 -15.16 -12.90
CA THR A 46 4.36 -14.83 -13.00
C THR A 46 3.85 -14.77 -14.44
N GLY A 47 4.74 -14.68 -15.44
CA GLY A 47 4.33 -14.42 -16.83
C GLY A 47 3.83 -12.99 -17.09
N ILE A 48 3.81 -12.10 -16.10
CA ILE A 48 3.40 -10.71 -16.27
C ILE A 48 4.48 -9.93 -17.02
N ASP A 49 4.13 -9.36 -18.17
CA ASP A 49 5.01 -8.46 -18.93
C ASP A 49 4.89 -7.03 -18.39
N LEU A 50 5.93 -6.56 -17.72
CA LEU A 50 5.95 -5.22 -17.13
C LEU A 50 5.91 -4.10 -18.17
N ASP A 51 6.48 -4.30 -19.36
CA ASP A 51 6.47 -3.26 -20.40
C ASP A 51 5.08 -3.15 -21.03
N GLU A 52 4.38 -4.27 -21.19
CA GLU A 52 2.97 -4.28 -21.57
C GLU A 52 2.12 -3.57 -20.50
N MET A 53 2.32 -3.86 -19.22
CA MET A 53 1.58 -3.23 -18.12
C MET A 53 1.79 -1.72 -18.06
N ARG A 54 3.02 -1.26 -18.25
CA ARG A 54 3.35 0.19 -18.32
C ARG A 54 2.68 0.87 -19.50
N SER A 55 2.65 0.20 -20.66
CA SER A 55 1.96 0.70 -21.86
C SER A 55 0.45 0.79 -21.64
N MET A 56 -0.15 -0.24 -21.06
CA MET A 56 -1.57 -0.25 -20.70
C MET A 56 -1.91 0.88 -19.72
N ALA A 57 -1.11 1.08 -18.67
CA ALA A 57 -1.35 2.16 -17.72
C ALA A 57 -1.38 3.54 -18.36
N LYS A 58 -0.56 3.78 -19.40
CA LYS A 58 -0.51 5.05 -20.14
C LYS A 58 -1.70 5.26 -21.08
N THR A 59 -2.29 4.19 -21.58
CA THR A 59 -3.31 4.25 -22.63
C THR A 59 -4.72 3.97 -22.12
N ASP A 60 -4.82 3.31 -20.96
CA ASP A 60 -6.11 2.86 -20.42
C ASP A 60 -6.84 4.00 -19.73
N SER A 61 -7.98 4.35 -20.28
CA SER A 61 -9.00 5.03 -19.50
C SER A 61 -9.61 3.97 -18.57
N ALA A 62 -9.49 4.15 -17.28
CA ALA A 62 -9.81 3.32 -16.11
C ALA A 62 -11.14 2.50 -16.11
N LYS A 63 -11.72 2.19 -17.26
CA LYS A 63 -13.10 1.68 -17.39
C LYS A 63 -13.22 0.26 -17.94
N THR A 64 -12.14 -0.33 -18.44
CA THR A 64 -12.22 -1.68 -19.05
C THR A 64 -11.65 -2.71 -18.08
N ALA A 65 -12.47 -3.69 -17.71
CA ALA A 65 -11.99 -4.89 -17.01
C ALA A 65 -11.00 -5.62 -17.92
N ASP A 66 -9.76 -5.77 -17.47
CA ASP A 66 -8.71 -6.49 -18.19
C ASP A 66 -8.06 -7.49 -17.24
N VAL A 67 -8.04 -8.76 -17.64
CA VAL A 67 -7.49 -9.87 -16.86
C VAL A 67 -6.03 -9.58 -16.44
N ARG A 68 -5.23 -8.99 -17.35
CA ARG A 68 -3.82 -8.66 -17.09
C ARG A 68 -3.67 -7.60 -16.01
N ARG A 69 -4.56 -6.60 -16.00
CA ARG A 69 -4.61 -5.61 -14.92
C ARG A 69 -4.95 -6.27 -13.58
N ASP A 70 -5.91 -7.17 -13.58
CA ASP A 70 -6.34 -7.86 -12.36
C ASP A 70 -5.23 -8.79 -11.85
N GLU A 71 -4.48 -9.46 -12.73
CA GLU A 71 -3.27 -10.22 -12.39
C GLU A 71 -2.19 -9.35 -11.77
N LEU A 72 -1.93 -8.15 -12.31
CA LEU A 72 -0.97 -7.21 -11.74
C LEU A 72 -1.42 -6.70 -10.37
N LEU A 73 -2.70 -6.40 -10.18
CA LEU A 73 -3.27 -5.98 -8.89
C LEU A 73 -3.15 -7.11 -7.86
N ALA A 74 -3.42 -8.36 -8.26
CA ALA A 74 -3.26 -9.54 -7.40
C ALA A 74 -1.78 -9.73 -6.99
N ALA A 75 -0.85 -9.63 -7.94
CA ALA A 75 0.59 -9.69 -7.65
C ALA A 75 1.04 -8.56 -6.69
N CYS A 76 0.50 -7.35 -6.86
CA CYS A 76 0.77 -6.24 -5.96
C CYS A 76 0.22 -6.49 -4.54
N ALA A 77 -0.99 -7.03 -4.42
CA ALA A 77 -1.56 -7.43 -3.13
C ALA A 77 -0.72 -8.53 -2.47
N GLN A 78 -0.25 -9.53 -3.23
CA GLN A 78 0.69 -10.55 -2.78
C GLN A 78 1.96 -9.90 -2.21
N TYR A 79 2.59 -9.01 -2.95
CA TYR A 79 3.80 -8.29 -2.53
C TYR A 79 3.60 -7.53 -1.22
N LEU A 80 2.52 -6.77 -1.12
CA LEU A 80 2.26 -5.92 0.05
C LEU A 80 1.83 -6.69 1.29
N LEU A 81 1.03 -7.77 1.10
CA LEU A 81 0.42 -8.50 2.21
C LEU A 81 1.20 -9.74 2.64
N LYS A 82 1.98 -10.37 1.75
CA LYS A 82 2.63 -11.66 2.02
C LYS A 82 4.15 -11.58 2.09
N GLU A 83 4.77 -10.70 1.30
CA GLU A 83 6.22 -10.59 1.31
C GLU A 83 6.72 -9.89 2.58
N ARG A 84 7.64 -10.56 3.29
CA ARG A 84 8.10 -10.14 4.62
C ARG A 84 9.63 -10.05 4.71
N ARG A 85 10.06 -9.12 5.54
CA ARG A 85 11.43 -9.05 6.04
C ARG A 85 11.37 -8.86 7.56
N ASN A 86 11.91 -9.83 8.32
CA ASN A 86 11.85 -9.82 9.80
C ASN A 86 10.40 -9.67 10.32
N ASN A 87 9.48 -10.44 9.79
CA ASN A 87 8.04 -10.43 10.09
C ASN A 87 7.28 -9.12 9.74
N LEU A 88 7.95 -8.14 9.18
CA LEU A 88 7.35 -6.87 8.74
C LEU A 88 7.24 -6.83 7.21
N ALA A 89 6.39 -5.96 6.67
CA ALA A 89 6.21 -5.79 5.24
C ALA A 89 7.55 -5.56 4.51
N LEU A 90 7.74 -6.22 3.37
CA LEU A 90 8.97 -6.08 2.58
C LEU A 90 9.12 -4.67 2.01
N ASP A 91 8.03 -4.10 1.47
CA ASP A 91 8.04 -2.75 0.94
C ASP A 91 8.30 -1.70 2.04
N PRO A 92 9.27 -0.79 1.86
CA PRO A 92 9.62 0.18 2.91
C PRO A 92 8.53 1.21 3.19
N VAL A 93 7.72 1.58 2.17
CA VAL A 93 6.61 2.54 2.35
C VAL A 93 5.44 1.86 3.06
N ALA A 94 5.12 0.61 2.68
CA ALA A 94 4.14 -0.20 3.40
C ALA A 94 4.54 -0.38 4.86
N ARG A 95 5.80 -0.75 5.12
CA ARG A 95 6.32 -0.92 6.49
C ARG A 95 6.18 0.34 7.32
N PHE A 96 6.44 1.50 6.73
CA PHE A 96 6.29 2.79 7.39
C PHE A 96 4.82 3.06 7.78
N HIS A 97 3.89 2.96 6.83
CA HIS A 97 2.47 3.25 7.10
C HIS A 97 1.82 2.24 8.04
N LEU A 98 2.08 0.95 7.83
CA LEU A 98 1.53 -0.12 8.68
C LEU A 98 2.10 -0.03 10.10
N GLY A 99 3.39 0.26 10.23
CA GLY A 99 4.03 0.51 11.52
C GLY A 99 3.52 1.77 12.24
N ASN A 100 2.83 2.68 11.53
CA ASN A 100 2.11 3.82 12.11
C ASN A 100 0.62 3.52 12.40
N GLY A 101 0.19 2.27 12.28
CA GLY A 101 -1.17 1.84 12.56
C GLY A 101 -2.18 2.09 11.45
N ALA A 102 -1.71 2.36 10.22
CA ALA A 102 -2.60 2.43 9.06
C ALA A 102 -3.06 1.03 8.64
N SER A 103 -4.21 0.96 7.97
CA SER A 103 -4.61 -0.19 7.19
C SER A 103 -4.31 0.00 5.69
N LEU A 104 -4.04 -1.10 4.98
CA LEU A 104 -3.93 -1.12 3.53
C LEU A 104 -5.34 -1.08 2.93
N HIS A 105 -5.72 0.07 2.34
CA HIS A 105 -7.11 0.35 2.01
C HIS A 105 -7.46 0.09 0.56
N ALA A 106 -6.62 0.51 -0.39
CA ALA A 106 -6.83 0.29 -1.81
C ALA A 106 -5.51 0.25 -2.58
N ILE A 107 -5.49 -0.51 -3.68
CA ILE A 107 -4.44 -0.48 -4.70
C ILE A 107 -5.06 0.17 -5.94
N ASN A 108 -4.46 1.25 -6.41
CA ASN A 108 -5.01 2.09 -7.47
C ASN A 108 -4.24 1.88 -8.76
N TRP A 109 -4.96 1.52 -9.84
CA TRP A 109 -4.43 1.39 -11.18
C TRP A 109 -4.16 2.75 -11.82
N ALA A 110 -3.05 2.86 -12.58
CA ALA A 110 -2.68 4.06 -13.36
C ALA A 110 -2.73 5.37 -12.55
N ALA A 111 -2.36 5.31 -11.27
CA ALA A 111 -2.44 6.42 -10.34
C ALA A 111 -1.18 7.31 -10.33
N ASP A 112 -0.04 6.79 -10.82
CA ASP A 112 1.20 7.53 -11.04
C ASP A 112 1.81 7.18 -12.40
N LEU A 113 1.57 8.01 -13.39
CA LEU A 113 2.06 7.84 -14.77
C LEU A 113 3.40 8.55 -15.02
N SER A 114 4.05 9.06 -13.98
CA SER A 114 5.43 9.56 -14.09
C SER A 114 6.39 8.42 -14.45
N ASP A 115 7.52 8.75 -15.06
CA ASP A 115 8.54 7.75 -15.40
C ASP A 115 8.95 6.94 -14.17
N LYS A 116 9.08 7.60 -13.01
CA LYS A 116 9.40 6.95 -11.74
C LYS A 116 8.28 6.02 -11.26
N GLY A 117 7.02 6.43 -11.33
CA GLY A 117 5.86 5.59 -10.95
C GLY A 117 5.74 4.36 -11.83
N LEU A 118 5.92 4.52 -13.14
CA LEU A 118 5.90 3.43 -14.11
C LEU A 118 7.09 2.46 -13.91
N GLU A 119 8.28 2.97 -13.62
CA GLU A 119 9.46 2.14 -13.35
C GLU A 119 9.30 1.34 -12.06
N GLN A 120 8.84 1.96 -10.98
CA GLN A 120 8.80 1.36 -9.64
C GLN A 120 7.62 0.42 -9.42
N SER A 121 6.45 0.74 -9.99
CA SER A 121 5.19 0.05 -9.70
C SER A 121 4.25 -0.14 -10.91
N ALA A 122 4.73 0.03 -12.15
CA ALA A 122 3.89 0.00 -13.36
C ALA A 122 2.68 0.95 -13.26
N GLY A 123 2.84 2.07 -12.56
CA GLY A 123 1.79 3.09 -12.37
C GLY A 123 0.85 2.83 -11.20
N LEU A 124 1.05 1.78 -10.42
CA LEU A 124 0.24 1.51 -9.22
C LEU A 124 0.61 2.42 -8.06
N MET A 125 -0.39 2.81 -7.27
CA MET A 125 -0.22 3.46 -5.97
C MET A 125 -1.15 2.85 -4.93
N VAL A 126 -0.83 3.04 -3.64
CA VAL A 126 -1.59 2.49 -2.51
C VAL A 126 -2.21 3.60 -1.67
N ASN A 127 -3.47 3.40 -1.27
CA ASN A 127 -4.06 4.16 -0.18
C ASN A 127 -3.83 3.44 1.15
N TYR A 128 -3.22 4.13 2.10
CA TYR A 128 -3.18 3.74 3.51
C TYR A 128 -4.19 4.58 4.28
N LEU A 129 -5.08 3.91 5.01
CA LEU A 129 -6.13 4.55 5.81
C LEU A 129 -5.72 4.60 7.27
N TYR A 130 -5.74 5.79 7.84
CA TYR A 130 -5.61 6.04 9.27
C TYR A 130 -7.01 6.31 9.85
N ASP A 131 -7.51 5.37 10.63
CA ASP A 131 -8.75 5.49 11.38
C ASP A 131 -8.39 5.65 12.87
N LEU A 132 -8.77 6.78 13.46
CA LEU A 132 -8.43 7.09 14.85
C LEU A 132 -8.91 6.03 15.86
N GLN A 133 -9.92 5.25 15.50
CA GLN A 133 -10.44 4.21 16.38
C GLN A 133 -9.60 2.93 16.37
N SER A 134 -8.82 2.68 15.29
CA SER A 134 -8.08 1.43 15.10
C SER A 134 -6.56 1.59 15.00
N ILE A 135 -6.04 2.82 15.01
CA ILE A 135 -4.59 3.09 14.86
C ILE A 135 -3.76 2.31 15.89
N GLU A 136 -4.15 2.30 17.17
CA GLU A 136 -3.36 1.65 18.22
C GLU A 136 -3.42 0.13 18.09
N GLU A 137 -4.60 -0.43 17.88
CA GLU A 137 -4.79 -1.87 17.67
C GLU A 137 -4.03 -2.37 16.44
N ASN A 138 -4.11 -1.65 15.32
CA ASN A 138 -3.38 -1.99 14.09
C ASN A 138 -1.86 -1.95 14.30
N HIS A 139 -1.35 -0.94 15.02
CA HIS A 139 0.07 -0.81 15.37
C HIS A 139 0.54 -2.03 16.17
N ASP A 140 -0.15 -2.34 17.26
CA ASP A 140 0.21 -3.44 18.16
C ASP A 140 0.15 -4.79 17.44
N SER A 141 -0.93 -5.08 16.72
CA SER A 141 -1.08 -6.32 15.93
C SER A 141 0.01 -6.47 14.87
N TYR A 142 0.41 -5.36 14.22
CA TYR A 142 1.46 -5.39 13.22
C TYR A 142 2.83 -5.76 13.81
N PHE A 143 3.21 -5.19 14.95
CA PHE A 143 4.51 -5.47 15.57
C PHE A 143 4.55 -6.79 16.35
N ASP A 144 3.46 -7.14 17.03
CA ASP A 144 3.42 -8.32 17.90
C ASP A 144 3.15 -9.61 17.11
N GLN A 145 2.30 -9.54 16.08
CA GLN A 145 1.81 -10.71 15.34
C GLN A 145 2.17 -10.68 13.84
N GLY A 146 2.68 -9.56 13.34
CA GLY A 146 2.92 -9.36 11.90
C GLY A 146 1.63 -9.23 11.09
N GLU A 147 0.50 -8.96 11.73
CA GLU A 147 -0.78 -8.81 11.07
C GLU A 147 -0.88 -7.48 10.33
N ILE A 148 -1.38 -7.51 9.11
CA ILE A 148 -1.66 -6.31 8.33
C ILE A 148 -3.16 -6.09 8.27
N ALA A 149 -3.62 -5.00 8.90
CA ALA A 149 -4.97 -4.54 8.74
C ALA A 149 -5.21 -4.16 7.27
N THR A 150 -6.23 -4.74 6.63
CA THR A 150 -6.51 -4.51 5.20
C THR A 150 -8.01 -4.46 4.92
N SER A 151 -8.39 -3.75 3.86
CA SER A 151 -9.78 -3.73 3.38
C SER A 151 -10.20 -5.08 2.78
N ARG A 152 -11.51 -5.32 2.73
CA ARG A 152 -12.06 -6.52 2.07
C ARG A 152 -11.73 -6.56 0.57
N ASP A 153 -11.70 -5.40 -0.08
CA ASP A 153 -11.45 -5.31 -1.52
C ASP A 153 -10.01 -5.67 -1.85
N VAL A 154 -9.04 -5.23 -1.06
CA VAL A 154 -7.64 -5.64 -1.24
C VAL A 154 -7.45 -7.12 -0.87
N ALA A 155 -8.09 -7.61 0.20
CA ALA A 155 -8.01 -9.02 0.57
C ALA A 155 -8.56 -9.97 -0.51
N ARG A 156 -9.59 -9.55 -1.25
CA ARG A 156 -10.17 -10.33 -2.37
C ARG A 156 -9.22 -10.51 -3.56
N LEU A 157 -8.24 -9.63 -3.73
CA LEU A 157 -7.24 -9.78 -4.81
C LEU A 157 -6.35 -11.01 -4.63
N LEU A 158 -6.35 -11.63 -3.46
CA LEU A 158 -5.58 -12.85 -3.16
C LEU A 158 -6.37 -14.16 -3.37
N ASN A 159 -7.66 -14.09 -3.76
CA ASN A 159 -8.54 -15.27 -3.85
C ASN A 159 -8.85 -15.64 -5.31
#